data_70917110e03482daeae8c7ad7ba9e904
#
_entry.id   70917110e03482daeae8c7ad7ba9e904
#
_cell.length_a   1.000
_cell.length_b   1.000
_cell.length_c   1.000
_cell.angle_alpha   90.00
_cell.angle_beta   90.00
_cell.angle_gamma   90.00
#
_symmetry.space_group_name_H-M   'P 1'
#
loop_
_entity.id
_entity.type
_entity.pdbx_description
1 polymer ?
#
loop_
_entity_poly.entity_id
_entity_poly.type
_entity_poly.pdbx_seq_one_letter_code
_entity_poly.pdbx_strand_id
1 'polypeptide(L)'
;SLISAVDIASTILYIAGITPSESFQGNSFLNIINNPELKFRNYVFAEHNWHDYESYQRMVRNEKYLYIKNSRPQFPQEGPLDAINSPTYIDLKDAEKNKTISKVQAEIFIKPRPSEELYDLSNDPFQYKNLLEEGDIPQDYELLKKILNQWINDTGDTFPEKLTKDWYLREQEKFNESSLLKTEFHGVRGEMPGSSALATRNNNKGPF
;
A
#
# COMPACT_ATOMS: atom_id res chain seq x y z
N SER A 1 8.64 11.71 13.92
CA SER A 1 7.56 10.77 14.31
C SER A 1 6.75 10.30 13.13
N LEU A 2 6.25 9.07 13.19
CA LEU A 2 5.33 8.52 12.21
C LEU A 2 3.90 8.98 12.49
N ILE A 3 3.17 9.34 11.45
CA ILE A 3 1.73 9.62 11.47
C ILE A 3 1.07 8.86 10.32
N SER A 4 -0.20 8.48 10.51
CA SER A 4 -1.01 7.83 9.48
C SER A 4 -2.11 8.77 8.98
N ALA A 5 -2.57 8.60 7.75
CA ALA A 5 -3.67 9.41 7.22
C ALA A 5 -4.97 9.30 8.03
N VAL A 6 -5.20 8.17 8.70
CA VAL A 6 -6.36 7.98 9.59
C VAL A 6 -6.35 8.90 10.82
N ASP A 7 -5.17 9.43 11.19
CA ASP A 7 -5.00 10.32 12.34
C ASP A 7 -5.44 11.75 12.08
N ILE A 8 -5.52 12.15 10.81
CA ILE A 8 -5.83 13.53 10.40
C ILE A 8 -7.22 13.93 10.90
N ALA A 9 -8.23 13.10 10.65
CA ALA A 9 -9.61 13.42 11.04
C ALA A 9 -9.74 13.53 12.57
N SER A 10 -9.16 12.60 13.32
CA SER A 10 -9.14 12.66 14.78
C SER A 10 -8.45 13.92 15.29
N THR A 11 -7.35 14.32 14.67
CA THR A 11 -6.61 15.53 15.06
C THR A 11 -7.44 16.81 14.80
N ILE A 12 -8.11 16.90 13.65
CA ILE A 12 -8.98 18.03 13.33
C ILE A 12 -10.12 18.16 14.34
N LEU A 13 -10.77 17.05 14.69
CA LEU A 13 -11.82 17.05 15.71
C LEU A 13 -11.33 17.54 17.06
N TYR A 14 -10.17 17.05 17.51
CA TYR A 14 -9.56 17.53 18.75
C TYR A 14 -9.24 19.03 18.74
N ILE A 15 -8.72 19.55 17.62
CA ILE A 15 -8.48 21.00 17.46
C ILE A 15 -9.79 21.78 17.56
N ALA A 16 -10.90 21.23 17.05
CA ALA A 16 -12.22 21.83 17.14
C ALA A 16 -12.90 21.65 18.51
N GLY A 17 -12.22 21.05 19.49
CA GLY A 17 -12.80 20.76 20.81
C GLY A 17 -13.81 19.60 20.84
N ILE A 18 -13.80 18.76 19.81
CA ILE A 18 -14.69 17.62 19.67
C ILE A 18 -13.92 16.33 19.94
N THR A 19 -14.39 15.52 20.87
CA THR A 19 -13.83 14.17 21.10
C THR A 19 -14.30 13.24 19.99
N PRO A 20 -13.38 12.61 19.22
CA PRO A 20 -13.75 11.62 18.21
C PRO A 20 -14.50 10.44 18.84
N SER A 21 -15.52 9.93 18.17
CA SER A 21 -16.21 8.71 18.58
C SER A 21 -15.29 7.49 18.48
N GLU A 22 -15.67 6.37 19.10
CA GLU A 22 -14.93 5.10 19.05
C GLU A 22 -14.82 4.51 17.64
N SER A 23 -15.63 4.97 16.69
CA SER A 23 -15.55 4.56 15.28
C SER A 23 -14.33 5.13 14.55
N PHE A 24 -13.64 6.13 15.10
CA PHE A 24 -12.40 6.65 14.54
C PHE A 24 -11.21 5.78 14.93
N GLN A 25 -10.56 5.19 13.97
CA GLN A 25 -9.37 4.34 14.19
C GLN A 25 -8.10 5.17 14.43
N GLY A 26 -8.06 6.41 13.95
CA GLY A 26 -6.94 7.31 14.14
C GLY A 26 -6.89 7.93 15.52
N ASN A 27 -5.69 8.30 15.92
CA ASN A 27 -5.43 9.06 17.15
C ASN A 27 -5.02 10.50 16.83
N SER A 28 -5.32 11.44 17.74
CA SER A 28 -4.85 12.82 17.54
C SER A 28 -3.35 12.93 17.74
N PHE A 29 -2.67 13.54 16.78
CA PHE A 29 -1.24 13.87 16.87
C PHE A 29 -0.99 15.34 17.27
N LEU A 30 -1.96 16.00 17.88
CA LEU A 30 -1.84 17.39 18.31
C LEU A 30 -0.60 17.62 19.21
N ASN A 31 -0.27 16.66 20.06
CA ASN A 31 0.87 16.75 20.95
C ASN A 31 2.20 16.88 20.20
N ILE A 32 2.37 16.18 19.07
CA ILE A 32 3.60 16.27 18.29
C ILE A 32 3.66 17.53 17.41
N ILE A 33 2.54 18.16 17.10
CA ILE A 33 2.54 19.48 16.47
C ILE A 33 3.22 20.49 17.36
N ASN A 34 2.96 20.43 18.67
CA ASN A 34 3.52 21.34 19.67
C ASN A 34 4.94 20.91 20.11
N ASN A 35 5.25 19.62 20.03
CA ASN A 35 6.56 19.08 20.38
C ASN A 35 6.94 17.94 19.43
N PRO A 36 7.60 18.25 18.29
CA PRO A 36 7.96 17.28 17.25
C PRO A 36 8.88 16.13 17.69
N GLU A 37 9.58 16.28 18.80
CA GLU A 37 10.48 15.26 19.37
C GLU A 37 9.72 14.09 20.02
N LEU A 38 8.45 14.27 20.32
CA LEU A 38 7.64 13.20 20.89
C LEU A 38 7.42 12.08 19.88
N LYS A 39 7.51 10.83 20.34
CA LYS A 39 7.04 9.68 19.58
C LYS A 39 5.52 9.62 19.60
N PHE A 40 4.95 9.26 18.45
CA PHE A 40 3.51 9.12 18.32
C PHE A 40 3.13 7.67 17.93
N ARG A 41 3.60 7.18 16.80
CA ARG A 41 3.37 5.81 16.36
C ARG A 41 4.69 5.06 16.24
N ASN A 42 4.67 3.78 16.60
CA ASN A 42 5.79 2.87 16.33
C ASN A 42 5.73 2.33 14.90
N TYR A 43 4.51 2.11 14.38
CA TYR A 43 4.27 1.57 13.05
C TYR A 43 3.16 2.34 12.35
N VAL A 44 3.26 2.41 11.02
CA VAL A 44 2.18 2.83 10.14
C VAL A 44 1.99 1.79 9.05
N PHE A 45 0.75 1.68 8.57
CA PHE A 45 0.34 0.68 7.60
C PHE A 45 -0.30 1.35 6.40
N ALA A 46 -0.18 0.72 5.23
CA ALA A 46 -0.96 1.08 4.06
C ALA A 46 -1.32 -0.17 3.26
N GLU A 47 -2.37 -0.03 2.50
CA GLU A 47 -2.86 -1.03 1.57
C GLU A 47 -3.05 -0.41 0.19
N HIS A 48 -2.81 -1.23 -0.83
CA HIS A 48 -3.14 -0.92 -2.20
C HIS A 48 -3.82 -2.14 -2.81
N ASN A 49 -5.14 -2.12 -2.93
CA ASN A 49 -5.91 -3.23 -3.44
C ASN A 49 -6.02 -3.14 -4.95
N TRP A 50 -6.45 -1.98 -5.44
CA TRP A 50 -6.90 -1.81 -6.77
C TRP A 50 -7.09 -0.32 -7.12
N HIS A 51 -6.82 0.03 -8.37
CA HIS A 51 -7.25 1.28 -8.98
C HIS A 51 -7.90 0.93 -10.33
N ASP A 52 -7.18 0.98 -11.44
CA ASP A 52 -7.65 0.41 -12.71
C ASP A 52 -7.28 -1.06 -12.84
N TYR A 53 -6.24 -1.48 -12.13
CA TYR A 53 -5.70 -2.83 -12.10
C TYR A 53 -5.54 -3.35 -10.67
N GLU A 54 -5.76 -4.65 -10.50
CA GLU A 54 -5.56 -5.33 -9.20
C GLU A 54 -4.09 -5.38 -8.82
N SER A 55 -3.78 -5.04 -7.56
CA SER A 55 -2.43 -5.05 -7.02
C SER A 55 -2.29 -5.88 -5.73
N TYR A 56 -3.13 -5.63 -4.75
CA TYR A 56 -3.12 -6.27 -3.43
C TYR A 56 -1.75 -6.26 -2.75
N GLN A 57 -1.34 -5.06 -2.38
CA GLN A 57 -0.14 -4.82 -1.61
C GLN A 57 -0.49 -4.44 -0.18
N ARG A 58 0.34 -4.85 0.76
CA ARG A 58 0.29 -4.42 2.16
C ARG A 58 1.66 -3.98 2.59
N MET A 59 1.71 -2.91 3.36
CA MET A 59 2.96 -2.47 3.93
C MET A 59 2.86 -2.15 5.41
N VAL A 60 3.98 -2.33 6.10
CA VAL A 60 4.24 -1.79 7.42
C VAL A 60 5.56 -1.02 7.41
N ARG A 61 5.57 0.11 8.08
CA ARG A 61 6.76 0.93 8.23
C ARG A 61 6.98 1.29 9.70
N ASN A 62 8.21 1.17 10.17
CA ASN A 62 8.70 1.86 11.36
C ASN A 62 9.58 3.07 10.97
N GLU A 63 10.27 3.69 11.92
CA GLU A 63 11.13 4.85 11.62
C GLU A 63 12.26 4.53 10.65
N LYS A 64 12.78 3.30 10.68
CA LYS A 64 13.96 2.88 9.92
C LYS A 64 13.63 2.06 8.69
N TYR A 65 12.71 1.09 8.80
CA TYR A 65 12.44 0.12 7.76
C TYR A 65 11.04 0.23 7.18
N LEU A 66 10.93 -0.06 5.90
CA LEU A 66 9.68 -0.30 5.18
C LEU A 66 9.66 -1.74 4.70
N TYR A 67 8.65 -2.49 5.10
CA TYR A 67 8.37 -3.84 4.59
C TYR A 67 7.09 -3.83 3.76
N ILE A 68 7.15 -4.43 2.57
CA ILE A 68 6.04 -4.56 1.63
C ILE A 68 5.81 -6.03 1.32
N LYS A 69 4.55 -6.45 1.34
CA LYS A 69 4.08 -7.75 0.88
C LYS A 69 3.25 -7.58 -0.39
N ASN A 70 3.68 -8.24 -1.47
CA ASN A 70 3.01 -8.24 -2.77
C ASN A 70 2.23 -9.54 -2.95
N SER A 71 0.90 -9.47 -2.91
CA SER A 71 0.05 -10.67 -3.05
C SER A 71 -0.20 -11.06 -4.51
N ARG A 72 0.19 -10.20 -5.47
CA ARG A 72 0.08 -10.44 -6.91
C ARG A 72 1.42 -10.22 -7.63
N PRO A 73 2.47 -10.98 -7.27
CA PRO A 73 3.81 -10.75 -7.82
C PRO A 73 3.91 -11.03 -9.33
N GLN A 74 2.96 -11.76 -9.92
CA GLN A 74 2.92 -12.00 -11.35
C GLN A 74 2.67 -10.76 -12.20
N PHE A 75 2.24 -9.65 -11.59
CA PHE A 75 2.03 -8.38 -12.29
C PHE A 75 3.13 -7.37 -11.98
N PRO A 76 3.48 -6.52 -12.94
CA PRO A 76 4.39 -5.40 -12.69
C PRO A 76 3.70 -4.33 -11.83
N GLN A 77 4.44 -3.31 -11.44
CA GLN A 77 3.90 -2.15 -10.75
C GLN A 77 3.24 -1.20 -11.76
N GLU A 78 2.06 -1.55 -12.24
CA GLU A 78 1.31 -0.65 -13.10
C GLU A 78 0.63 0.44 -12.27
N GLY A 79 0.79 1.68 -12.71
CA GLY A 79 0.02 2.81 -12.21
C GLY A 79 -1.40 2.83 -12.78
N PRO A 80 -2.25 3.77 -12.34
CA PRO A 80 -3.55 4.00 -12.94
C PRO A 80 -3.42 4.46 -14.38
N LEU A 81 -4.49 4.33 -15.16
CA LEU A 81 -4.47 4.55 -16.61
C LEU A 81 -4.03 5.97 -17.00
N ASP A 82 -4.40 6.96 -16.23
CA ASP A 82 -3.97 8.34 -16.43
C ASP A 82 -2.46 8.51 -16.21
N ALA A 83 -1.88 7.81 -15.25
CA ALA A 83 -0.44 7.83 -15.03
C ALA A 83 0.33 7.10 -16.15
N ILE A 84 -0.14 5.92 -16.58
CA ILE A 84 0.54 5.14 -17.63
C ILE A 84 0.42 5.76 -19.02
N ASN A 85 -0.52 6.66 -19.24
CA ASN A 85 -0.67 7.47 -20.46
C ASN A 85 0.05 8.81 -20.37
N SER A 86 0.73 9.11 -19.27
CA SER A 86 1.50 10.34 -19.14
C SER A 86 2.74 10.34 -20.06
N PRO A 87 3.18 11.51 -20.54
CA PRO A 87 4.40 11.60 -21.36
C PRO A 87 5.61 10.97 -20.68
N THR A 88 5.78 11.19 -19.38
CA THR A 88 6.89 10.61 -18.60
C THR A 88 6.87 9.09 -18.60
N TYR A 89 5.71 8.47 -18.44
CA TYR A 89 5.61 7.01 -18.45
C TYR A 89 5.85 6.44 -19.86
N ILE A 90 5.38 7.12 -20.90
CA ILE A 90 5.65 6.77 -22.30
C ILE A 90 7.15 6.80 -22.58
N ASP A 91 7.86 7.85 -22.14
CA ASP A 91 9.31 7.94 -22.27
C ASP A 91 10.03 6.82 -21.52
N LEU A 92 9.56 6.44 -20.33
CA LEU A 92 10.11 5.29 -19.59
C LEU A 92 9.90 3.96 -20.34
N LYS A 93 8.72 3.73 -20.91
CA LYS A 93 8.43 2.54 -21.74
C LYS A 93 9.35 2.49 -22.98
N ASP A 94 9.56 3.61 -23.63
CA ASP A 94 10.44 3.69 -24.80
C ASP A 94 11.91 3.45 -24.40
N ALA A 95 12.34 4.00 -23.28
CA ALA A 95 13.68 3.76 -22.74
C ALA A 95 13.88 2.29 -22.35
N GLU A 96 12.88 1.64 -21.76
CA GLU A 96 12.89 0.20 -21.44
C GLU A 96 13.02 -0.64 -22.71
N LYS A 97 12.17 -0.39 -23.69
CA LYS A 97 12.18 -1.06 -25.00
C LYS A 97 13.53 -0.91 -25.72
N ASN A 98 14.12 0.27 -25.65
CA ASN A 98 15.41 0.58 -26.27
C ASN A 98 16.62 0.18 -25.39
N LYS A 99 16.40 -0.39 -24.20
CA LYS A 99 17.43 -0.79 -23.24
C LYS A 99 18.34 0.36 -22.81
N THR A 100 17.80 1.57 -22.74
CA THR A 100 18.50 2.78 -22.27
C THR A 100 18.08 3.21 -20.87
N ILE A 101 17.08 2.52 -20.32
CA ILE A 101 16.58 2.77 -18.96
C ILE A 101 17.61 2.33 -17.91
N SER A 102 17.72 3.07 -16.80
CA SER A 102 18.52 2.66 -15.66
C SER A 102 17.85 1.53 -14.88
N LYS A 103 18.64 0.73 -14.12
CA LYS A 103 18.11 -0.35 -13.27
C LYS A 103 17.00 0.15 -12.34
N VAL A 104 17.18 1.30 -11.73
CA VAL A 104 16.22 1.91 -10.80
C VAL A 104 14.92 2.29 -11.49
N GLN A 105 15.00 2.90 -12.67
CA GLN A 105 13.80 3.27 -13.43
C GLN A 105 13.05 2.06 -13.98
N ALA A 106 13.76 0.95 -14.27
CA ALA A 106 13.18 -0.28 -14.79
C ALA A 106 12.37 -1.06 -13.74
N GLU A 107 12.47 -0.70 -12.46
CA GLU A 107 11.82 -1.43 -11.36
C GLU A 107 10.31 -1.57 -11.57
N ILE A 108 9.65 -0.53 -12.07
CA ILE A 108 8.20 -0.55 -12.31
C ILE A 108 7.77 -1.58 -13.37
N PHE A 109 8.69 -2.03 -14.23
CA PHE A 109 8.44 -3.02 -15.29
C PHE A 109 8.82 -4.45 -14.89
N ILE A 110 9.39 -4.66 -13.71
CA ILE A 110 9.81 -6.00 -13.26
C ILE A 110 8.61 -6.94 -13.18
N LYS A 111 8.74 -8.10 -13.84
CA LYS A 111 7.73 -9.15 -13.89
C LYS A 111 8.40 -10.53 -13.91
N PRO A 112 8.16 -11.41 -12.94
CA PRO A 112 7.40 -11.17 -11.71
C PRO A 112 8.13 -10.20 -10.77
N ARG A 113 7.34 -9.48 -9.97
CA ARG A 113 7.87 -8.65 -8.88
C ARG A 113 8.36 -9.53 -7.72
N PRO A 114 9.22 -9.02 -6.85
CA PRO A 114 9.46 -9.65 -5.55
C PRO A 114 8.13 -9.82 -4.78
N SER A 115 7.92 -10.98 -4.18
CA SER A 115 6.75 -11.22 -3.33
C SER A 115 6.82 -10.44 -2.01
N GLU A 116 8.04 -10.13 -1.59
CA GLU A 116 8.34 -9.34 -0.40
C GLU A 116 9.47 -8.35 -0.70
N GLU A 117 9.37 -7.16 -0.12
CA GLU A 117 10.37 -6.12 -0.27
C GLU A 117 10.69 -5.52 1.10
N LEU A 118 11.96 -5.19 1.33
CA LEU A 118 12.42 -4.58 2.57
C LEU A 118 13.44 -3.48 2.26
N TYR A 119 13.20 -2.28 2.77
CA TYR A 119 14.03 -1.10 2.53
C TYR A 119 14.49 -0.47 3.83
N ASP A 120 15.77 -0.11 3.93
CA ASP A 120 16.33 0.71 5.03
C ASP A 120 16.21 2.19 4.67
N LEU A 121 15.15 2.83 5.13
CA LEU A 121 14.85 4.23 4.82
C LEU A 121 15.85 5.24 5.41
N SER A 122 16.68 4.81 6.37
CA SER A 122 17.73 5.66 6.93
C SER A 122 18.93 5.79 6.00
N ASN A 123 19.25 4.72 5.25
CA ASN A 123 20.36 4.66 4.32
C ASN A 123 19.92 4.73 2.85
N ASP A 124 18.69 4.34 2.59
CA ASP A 124 18.08 4.32 1.26
C ASP A 124 16.66 4.95 1.28
N PRO A 125 16.56 6.27 1.44
CA PRO A 125 15.27 6.95 1.51
C PRO A 125 14.46 6.89 0.21
N PHE A 126 15.10 6.51 -0.91
CA PHE A 126 14.47 6.38 -2.21
C PHE A 126 14.07 4.95 -2.56
N GLN A 127 14.36 3.98 -1.68
CA GLN A 127 13.96 2.58 -1.84
C GLN A 127 14.55 1.93 -3.11
N TYR A 128 15.83 2.17 -3.38
CA TYR A 128 16.51 1.63 -4.56
C TYR A 128 17.04 0.20 -4.34
N LYS A 129 17.14 -0.25 -3.09
CA LYS A 129 17.78 -1.51 -2.72
C LYS A 129 16.86 -2.36 -1.87
N ASN A 130 16.28 -3.39 -2.48
CA ASN A 130 15.55 -4.39 -1.72
C ASN A 130 16.55 -5.29 -0.96
N LEU A 131 16.62 -5.16 0.37
CA LEU A 131 17.54 -5.90 1.22
C LEU A 131 17.34 -7.43 1.14
N LEU A 132 16.13 -7.88 0.80
CA LEU A 132 15.83 -9.31 0.66
C LEU A 132 16.50 -9.91 -0.58
N GLU A 133 16.73 -9.13 -1.63
CA GLU A 133 17.46 -9.55 -2.82
C GLU A 133 18.99 -9.54 -2.62
N GLU A 134 19.47 -8.64 -1.76
CA GLU A 134 20.90 -8.53 -1.46
C GLU A 134 21.36 -9.53 -0.40
N GLY A 135 20.43 -10.17 0.33
CA GLY A 135 20.72 -11.14 1.38
C GLY A 135 21.16 -10.52 2.72
N ASP A 136 21.11 -9.20 2.84
CA ASP A 136 21.46 -8.46 4.07
C ASP A 136 20.18 -8.23 4.91
N ILE A 137 19.70 -9.31 5.54
CA ILE A 137 18.41 -9.34 6.24
C ILE A 137 18.58 -8.90 7.70
N PRO A 138 18.07 -7.72 8.10
CA PRO A 138 18.13 -7.27 9.49
C PRO A 138 17.19 -8.07 10.39
N GLN A 139 17.48 -8.07 11.72
CA GLN A 139 16.64 -8.76 12.72
C GLN A 139 15.20 -8.22 12.76
N ASP A 140 15.00 -6.96 12.41
CA ASP A 140 13.68 -6.31 12.36
C ASP A 140 12.74 -6.92 11.31
N TYR A 141 13.26 -7.64 10.30
CA TYR A 141 12.46 -8.22 9.22
C TYR A 141 11.34 -9.13 9.73
N GLU A 142 11.68 -10.11 10.57
CA GLU A 142 10.68 -11.03 11.12
C GLU A 142 9.68 -10.34 12.03
N LEU A 143 10.12 -9.30 12.75
CA LEU A 143 9.23 -8.49 13.57
C LEU A 143 8.23 -7.72 12.70
N LEU A 144 8.68 -7.09 11.63
CA LEU A 144 7.80 -6.36 10.70
C LEU A 144 6.77 -7.27 10.05
N LYS A 145 7.18 -8.48 9.63
CA LYS A 145 6.25 -9.50 9.11
C LYS A 145 5.19 -9.88 10.14
N LYS A 146 5.61 -10.11 11.38
CA LYS A 146 4.69 -10.44 12.47
C LYS A 146 3.71 -9.29 12.74
N ILE A 147 4.18 -8.07 12.79
CA ILE A 147 3.36 -6.87 13.00
C ILE A 147 2.36 -6.69 11.87
N LEU A 148 2.79 -6.82 10.60
CA LEU A 148 1.89 -6.72 9.46
C LEU A 148 0.81 -7.82 9.49
N ASN A 149 1.19 -9.07 9.77
CA ASN A 149 0.23 -10.16 9.87
C ASN A 149 -0.75 -9.96 11.03
N GLN A 150 -0.29 -9.42 12.15
CA GLN A 150 -1.18 -9.08 13.26
C GLN A 150 -2.18 -8.00 12.84
N TRP A 151 -1.71 -6.92 12.19
CA TRP A 151 -2.59 -5.87 11.68
C TRP A 151 -3.65 -6.42 10.69
N ILE A 152 -3.25 -7.29 9.77
CA ILE A 152 -4.16 -7.96 8.83
C ILE A 152 -5.26 -8.74 9.58
N ASN A 153 -4.88 -9.50 10.62
CA ASN A 153 -5.81 -10.27 11.43
C ASN A 153 -6.74 -9.37 12.25
N ASP A 154 -6.19 -8.35 12.90
CA ASP A 154 -6.94 -7.46 13.79
C ASP A 154 -7.93 -6.58 13.03
N THR A 155 -7.61 -6.20 11.81
CA THR A 155 -8.50 -5.43 10.93
C THR A 155 -9.47 -6.29 10.14
N GLY A 156 -9.28 -7.61 10.14
CA GLY A 156 -10.07 -8.54 9.31
C GLY A 156 -9.81 -8.34 7.82
N ASP A 157 -8.60 -7.84 7.47
CA ASP A 157 -8.21 -7.63 6.09
C ASP A 157 -8.11 -8.95 5.33
N THR A 158 -8.67 -8.99 4.15
CA THR A 158 -8.66 -10.16 3.27
C THR A 158 -8.40 -9.74 1.83
N PHE A 159 -7.97 -10.68 1.02
CA PHE A 159 -7.93 -10.51 -0.42
C PHE A 159 -8.52 -11.75 -1.12
N PRO A 160 -9.11 -11.61 -2.32
CA PRO A 160 -9.67 -12.74 -3.05
C PRO A 160 -8.58 -13.73 -3.46
N GLU A 161 -8.85 -15.03 -3.31
CA GLU A 161 -7.94 -16.08 -3.80
C GLU A 161 -7.78 -16.02 -5.31
N LYS A 162 -8.87 -15.78 -6.02
CA LYS A 162 -8.89 -15.69 -7.48
C LYS A 162 -8.66 -14.26 -7.91
N LEU A 163 -7.96 -14.14 -9.04
CA LEU A 163 -7.86 -12.85 -9.74
C LEU A 163 -9.25 -12.35 -10.09
N THR A 164 -9.38 -11.10 -9.95
CA THR A 164 -10.57 -10.37 -10.24
C THR A 164 -10.42 -9.63 -11.55
N LYS A 165 -11.53 -9.29 -12.19
CA LYS A 165 -11.46 -8.61 -13.47
C LYS A 165 -11.06 -7.16 -13.29
N ASP A 166 -10.00 -6.77 -13.95
CA ASP A 166 -9.63 -5.37 -14.07
C ASP A 166 -10.66 -4.61 -14.93
N TRP A 167 -10.78 -3.32 -14.74
CA TRP A 167 -11.63 -2.46 -15.56
C TRP A 167 -11.08 -2.31 -16.97
N TYR A 168 -9.76 -2.37 -17.11
CA TYR A 168 -9.05 -2.29 -18.38
C TYR A 168 -8.32 -3.59 -18.67
N LEU A 169 -8.13 -3.86 -19.93
CA LEU A 169 -7.28 -4.98 -20.37
C LEU A 169 -5.82 -4.54 -20.26
N ARG A 170 -5.08 -5.09 -19.28
CA ARG A 170 -3.71 -4.72 -18.97
C ARG A 170 -2.78 -4.61 -20.17
N GLU A 171 -2.87 -5.59 -21.09
CA GLU A 171 -1.99 -5.64 -22.24
C GLU A 171 -2.39 -4.68 -23.38
N GLN A 172 -3.62 -4.20 -23.35
CA GLN A 172 -4.16 -3.39 -24.45
C GLN A 172 -4.51 -1.97 -24.04
N GLU A 173 -4.44 -1.66 -22.74
CA GLU A 173 -4.83 -0.36 -22.18
C GLU A 173 -6.25 0.07 -22.60
N LYS A 174 -7.10 -0.93 -22.92
CA LYS A 174 -8.47 -0.72 -23.38
C LYS A 174 -9.46 -1.07 -22.29
N PHE A 175 -10.55 -0.31 -22.28
CA PHE A 175 -11.64 -0.57 -21.36
C PHE A 175 -12.21 -1.99 -21.56
N ASN A 176 -12.37 -2.72 -20.46
CA ASN A 176 -12.87 -4.09 -20.46
C ASN A 176 -14.40 -4.10 -20.42
N GLU A 177 -15.05 -4.04 -21.61
CA GLU A 177 -16.51 -4.04 -21.73
C GLU A 177 -17.18 -5.23 -21.01
N SER A 178 -16.49 -6.38 -20.92
CA SER A 178 -17.03 -7.54 -20.19
C SER A 178 -17.12 -7.30 -18.67
N SER A 179 -16.44 -6.29 -18.15
CA SER A 179 -16.53 -5.88 -16.75
C SER A 179 -17.82 -5.15 -16.45
N LEU A 180 -18.40 -4.44 -17.42
CA LEU A 180 -19.68 -3.73 -17.27
C LEU A 180 -20.87 -4.64 -17.06
N LEU A 181 -20.78 -5.89 -17.48
CA LEU A 181 -21.90 -6.84 -17.48
C LEU A 181 -21.98 -7.68 -16.20
N LYS A 182 -21.14 -7.45 -15.22
CA LYS A 182 -21.09 -8.22 -13.97
C LYS A 182 -21.26 -7.33 -12.77
N THR A 183 -22.11 -7.76 -11.84
CA THR A 183 -22.36 -7.10 -10.57
C THR A 183 -21.17 -7.18 -9.58
N GLU A 184 -20.18 -8.02 -9.87
CA GLU A 184 -18.99 -8.20 -9.06
C GLU A 184 -17.82 -7.43 -9.68
N PHE A 185 -17.83 -6.12 -9.53
CA PHE A 185 -16.71 -5.30 -9.97
C PHE A 185 -15.71 -5.12 -8.86
N HIS A 186 -14.44 -5.23 -9.20
CA HIS A 186 -13.40 -4.67 -8.41
C HIS A 186 -13.54 -3.17 -8.39
N GLY A 187 -13.26 -2.61 -7.23
CA GLY A 187 -13.39 -1.20 -7.02
C GLY A 187 -14.82 -0.68 -6.83
N VAL A 188 -15.82 -1.52 -6.93
CA VAL A 188 -17.15 -1.17 -6.41
C VAL A 188 -17.11 -1.36 -4.89
N ARG A 189 -17.16 -0.26 -4.18
CA ARG A 189 -17.07 -0.25 -2.72
C ARG A 189 -18.12 -1.19 -2.11
N GLY A 190 -17.67 -2.05 -1.19
CA GLY A 190 -18.53 -2.90 -0.40
C GLY A 190 -18.80 -4.29 -0.99
N GLU A 191 -18.36 -4.58 -2.20
CA GLU A 191 -18.59 -5.87 -2.85
C GLU A 191 -17.41 -6.86 -2.71
N MET A 192 -16.28 -6.38 -2.21
CA MET A 192 -15.13 -7.23 -1.94
C MET A 192 -15.36 -8.08 -0.69
N PRO A 193 -15.11 -9.40 -0.74
CA PRO A 193 -15.10 -10.20 0.47
C PRO A 193 -14.17 -9.58 1.52
N GLY A 194 -14.69 -9.25 2.67
CA GLY A 194 -13.93 -8.69 3.79
C GLY A 194 -13.80 -7.15 3.82
N SER A 195 -14.18 -6.43 2.77
CA SER A 195 -13.89 -5.00 2.67
C SER A 195 -14.74 -4.09 3.56
N SER A 196 -16.03 -4.37 3.76
CA SER A 196 -16.86 -3.45 4.54
C SER A 196 -17.50 -4.08 5.79
N ALA A 197 -17.96 -5.32 5.69
CA ALA A 197 -18.65 -5.96 6.81
C ALA A 197 -17.70 -6.35 7.95
N LEU A 198 -16.46 -6.74 7.65
CA LEU A 198 -15.45 -7.06 8.65
C LEU A 198 -14.73 -5.82 9.15
N ALA A 199 -14.41 -4.86 8.29
CA ALA A 199 -13.83 -3.58 8.70
C ALA A 199 -14.76 -2.77 9.62
N THR A 200 -16.08 -2.85 9.41
CA THR A 200 -17.07 -2.22 10.29
C THR A 200 -17.16 -2.91 11.66
N ARG A 201 -16.84 -4.20 11.74
CA ARG A 201 -16.86 -4.98 12.98
C ARG A 201 -15.55 -4.90 13.75
N ASN A 202 -14.44 -4.76 13.06
CA ASN A 202 -13.09 -4.70 13.62
C ASN A 202 -12.59 -3.26 13.66
N ASN A 203 -13.19 -2.46 14.54
CA ASN A 203 -12.74 -1.09 14.76
C ASN A 203 -11.51 -1.03 15.69
N ASN A 204 -10.71 -2.08 15.67
CA ASN A 204 -9.49 -2.14 16.46
C ASN A 204 -8.44 -1.18 15.90
N LYS A 205 -7.82 -0.43 16.80
CA LYS A 205 -6.79 0.55 16.43
C LYS A 205 -5.47 -0.10 16.01
N GLY A 206 -5.37 -1.41 16.12
CA GLY A 206 -4.19 -2.17 15.75
C GLY A 206 -3.03 -2.09 16.75
N PRO A 207 -1.91 -2.79 16.51
CA PRO A 207 -0.75 -2.86 17.40
C PRO A 207 0.18 -1.65 17.22
N PHE A 208 -0.25 -0.46 17.62
CA PHE A 208 0.51 0.77 17.35
C PHE A 208 1.02 1.46 18.57
#